data_d1e4c8b4ec2d2b83b2933b3d6ec169e5
#
_entry.id   d1e4c8b4ec2d2b83b2933b3d6ec169e5
#
_cell.length_a   1.000
_cell.length_b   1.000
_cell.length_c   1.000
_cell.angle_alpha   90.00
_cell.angle_beta   90.00
_cell.angle_gamma   90.00
#
_symmetry.space_group_name_H-M   'P 1'
#
loop_
_entity.id
_entity.type
_entity.pdbx_description
1 polymer ?
#
loop_
_entity_poly.entity_id
_entity_poly.type
_entity_poly.pdbx_seq_one_letter_code
_entity_poly.pdbx_strand_id
1 'polypeptide(L)'
;MNEKETKLVIAAALHDIGKVIYREGSDSRKHSISGYDYLKDEAGITDKEILDAVKYHHAQNLRSAKIEDDSLAYIVYMADNIASSTDRREKMEEEKGFEISTPLESVFNILNHNEQHMYYKPGMLNPDDGINYPTKEKIMFD
;
A
#
# COMPACT_ATOMS: atom_id res chain seq x y z
N MET A 1 4.00 -20.61 -11.05
CA MET A 1 3.99 -19.15 -11.25
C MET A 1 5.26 -18.80 -12.00
N ASN A 2 5.15 -18.12 -13.11
CA ASN A 2 6.34 -17.68 -13.87
C ASN A 2 6.91 -16.39 -13.26
N GLU A 3 8.08 -15.95 -13.75
CA GLU A 3 8.78 -14.78 -13.21
C GLU A 3 7.92 -13.51 -13.28
N LYS A 4 7.25 -13.24 -14.41
CA LYS A 4 6.40 -12.05 -14.59
C LYS A 4 5.16 -12.07 -13.67
N GLU A 5 4.57 -13.24 -13.45
CA GLU A 5 3.49 -13.40 -12.46
C GLU A 5 3.97 -13.14 -11.03
N THR A 6 5.15 -13.61 -10.67
CA THR A 6 5.75 -13.35 -9.35
C THR A 6 5.97 -11.85 -9.14
N LYS A 7 6.56 -11.16 -10.11
CA LYS A 7 6.75 -9.70 -10.06
C LYS A 7 5.42 -8.97 -9.94
N LEU A 8 4.39 -9.39 -10.68
CA LEU A 8 3.06 -8.79 -10.60
C LEU A 8 2.44 -8.92 -9.20
N VAL A 9 2.54 -10.11 -8.60
CA VAL A 9 2.02 -10.34 -7.24
C VAL A 9 2.75 -9.46 -6.21
N ILE A 10 4.07 -9.38 -6.31
CA ILE A 10 4.88 -8.51 -5.43
C ILE A 10 4.49 -7.04 -5.64
N ALA A 11 4.42 -6.57 -6.88
CA ALA A 11 4.07 -5.21 -7.21
C ALA A 11 2.65 -4.85 -6.71
N ALA A 12 1.68 -5.75 -6.93
CA ALA A 12 0.32 -5.56 -6.45
C ALA A 12 0.22 -5.52 -4.92
N ALA A 13 1.00 -6.37 -4.22
CA ALA A 13 1.03 -6.34 -2.75
C ALA A 13 1.67 -5.06 -2.19
N LEU A 14 2.63 -4.48 -2.90
CA LEU A 14 3.41 -3.34 -2.43
C LEU A 14 3.00 -1.98 -3.01
N HIS A 15 2.03 -1.93 -3.94
CA HIS A 15 1.71 -0.68 -4.66
C HIS A 15 1.37 0.49 -3.73
N ASP A 16 0.75 0.20 -2.62
CA ASP A 16 0.28 1.17 -1.62
C ASP A 16 1.18 1.29 -0.38
N ILE A 17 2.38 0.69 -0.37
CA ILE A 17 3.29 0.70 0.78
C ILE A 17 3.60 2.14 1.25
N GLY A 18 3.63 3.10 0.33
CA GLY A 18 3.82 4.51 0.66
C GLY A 18 2.74 5.11 1.57
N LYS A 19 1.55 4.53 1.63
CA LYS A 19 0.50 4.95 2.58
C LYS A 19 0.89 4.64 4.03
N VAL A 20 1.66 3.58 4.26
CA VAL A 20 2.19 3.25 5.58
C VAL A 20 3.26 4.25 5.98
N ILE A 21 4.18 4.56 5.07
CA ILE A 21 5.25 5.54 5.28
C ILE A 21 4.68 6.94 5.53
N TYR A 22 3.66 7.30 4.77
CA TYR A 22 2.97 8.57 4.91
C TYR A 22 2.33 8.76 6.30
N ARG A 23 1.87 7.68 6.93
CA ARG A 23 1.31 7.69 8.28
C ARG A 23 2.31 7.99 9.37
N GLU A 24 3.60 7.74 9.13
CA GLU A 24 4.67 8.09 10.07
C GLU A 24 5.01 9.59 10.10
N GLY A 25 4.30 10.41 9.28
CA GLY A 25 4.48 11.86 9.25
C GLY A 25 5.81 12.33 8.62
N SER A 26 6.64 11.40 8.15
CA SER A 26 7.97 11.70 7.63
C SER A 26 7.98 12.18 6.17
N ASP A 27 6.90 11.95 5.43
CA ASP A 27 6.85 12.26 4.00
C ASP A 27 5.48 12.81 3.57
N SER A 28 5.44 14.04 3.09
CA SER A 28 4.24 14.72 2.58
C SER A 28 3.97 14.49 1.09
N ARG A 29 4.85 13.74 0.40
CA ARG A 29 4.71 13.45 -1.03
C ARG A 29 3.58 12.45 -1.30
N LYS A 30 3.21 12.32 -2.58
CA LYS A 30 2.25 11.27 -2.99
C LYS A 30 2.78 9.90 -2.62
N HIS A 31 1.95 9.06 -2.01
CA HIS A 31 2.35 7.73 -1.53
C HIS A 31 2.97 6.83 -2.61
N SER A 32 2.61 7.00 -3.89
CA SER A 32 3.24 6.26 -4.99
C SER A 32 4.72 6.61 -5.19
N ILE A 33 5.10 7.86 -4.90
CA ILE A 33 6.50 8.31 -4.95
C ILE A 33 7.25 7.87 -3.69
N SER A 34 6.67 8.11 -2.53
CA SER A 34 7.26 7.66 -1.26
C SER A 34 7.46 6.15 -1.21
N GLY A 35 6.46 5.38 -1.70
CA GLY A 35 6.57 3.93 -1.80
C GLY A 35 7.67 3.48 -2.76
N TYR A 36 7.78 4.13 -3.93
CA TYR A 36 8.86 3.84 -4.88
C TYR A 36 10.25 4.09 -4.26
N ASP A 37 10.45 5.26 -3.65
CA ASP A 37 11.74 5.62 -3.05
C ASP A 37 12.09 4.66 -1.90
N TYR A 38 11.13 4.36 -1.02
CA TYR A 38 11.31 3.39 0.05
C TYR A 38 11.73 1.99 -0.46
N LEU A 39 11.00 1.47 -1.44
CA LEU A 39 11.31 0.13 -1.98
C LEU A 39 12.68 0.09 -2.63
N LYS A 40 13.09 1.17 -3.31
CA LYS A 40 14.37 1.26 -3.97
C LYS A 40 15.52 1.49 -3.00
N ASP A 41 15.39 2.46 -2.11
CA ASP A 41 16.51 3.01 -1.34
C ASP A 41 16.65 2.31 0.03
N GLU A 42 15.54 1.90 0.66
CA GLU A 42 15.55 1.25 1.97
C GLU A 42 15.38 -0.28 1.87
N ALA A 43 14.40 -0.73 1.08
CA ALA A 43 14.15 -2.17 0.92
C ALA A 43 15.09 -2.84 -0.11
N GLY A 44 15.87 -2.06 -0.86
CA GLY A 44 16.87 -2.58 -1.81
C GLY A 44 16.29 -3.28 -3.03
N ILE A 45 15.04 -3.02 -3.40
CA ILE A 45 14.43 -3.56 -4.61
C ILE A 45 15.04 -2.87 -5.84
N THR A 46 15.64 -3.65 -6.73
CA THR A 46 16.27 -3.16 -7.96
C THR A 46 15.49 -3.51 -9.23
N ASP A 47 14.46 -4.34 -9.11
CA ASP A 47 13.63 -4.74 -10.25
C ASP A 47 12.78 -3.58 -10.75
N LYS A 48 13.08 -3.14 -11.97
CA LYS A 48 12.43 -1.96 -12.58
C LYS A 48 10.94 -2.16 -12.81
N GLU A 49 10.48 -3.37 -13.15
CA GLU A 49 9.07 -3.64 -13.41
C GLU A 49 8.24 -3.51 -12.13
N ILE A 50 8.77 -3.99 -10.99
CA ILE A 50 8.13 -3.83 -9.67
C ILE A 50 8.10 -2.36 -9.28
N LEU A 51 9.24 -1.66 -9.39
CA LEU A 51 9.35 -0.26 -9.02
C LEU A 51 8.47 0.65 -9.87
N ASP A 52 8.41 0.44 -11.19
CA ASP A 52 7.55 1.19 -12.10
C ASP A 52 6.07 0.94 -11.79
N ALA A 53 5.69 -0.28 -11.46
CA ALA A 53 4.32 -0.60 -11.08
C ALA A 53 3.89 0.14 -9.81
N VAL A 54 4.74 0.22 -8.80
CA VAL A 54 4.47 1.00 -7.58
C VAL A 54 4.41 2.50 -7.87
N LYS A 55 5.34 3.04 -8.66
CA LYS A 55 5.43 4.46 -8.97
C LYS A 55 4.26 4.98 -9.79
N TYR A 56 3.78 4.17 -10.74
CA TYR A 56 2.85 4.61 -11.79
C TYR A 56 1.45 4.01 -11.66
N HIS A 57 1.07 3.41 -10.53
CA HIS A 57 -0.26 2.80 -10.35
C HIS A 57 -1.44 3.80 -10.33
N HIS A 58 -1.19 5.11 -10.41
CA HIS A 58 -2.24 6.13 -10.54
C HIS A 58 -2.30 6.73 -11.93
N ALA A 59 -3.53 6.99 -12.43
CA ALA A 59 -3.78 7.54 -13.77
C ALA A 59 -2.94 8.78 -14.10
N GLN A 60 -2.80 9.71 -13.15
CA GLN A 60 -2.04 10.94 -13.34
C GLN A 60 -0.56 10.65 -13.59
N ASN A 61 0.02 9.73 -12.83
CA ASN A 61 1.43 9.35 -12.96
C ASN A 61 1.65 8.51 -14.22
N LEU A 62 0.71 7.59 -14.49
CA LEU A 62 0.78 6.68 -15.62
C LEU A 62 0.75 7.41 -16.98
N ARG A 63 -0.06 8.47 -17.11
CA ARG A 63 -0.17 9.27 -18.34
C ARG A 63 1.15 9.92 -18.76
N SER A 64 2.01 10.26 -17.82
CA SER A 64 3.31 10.89 -18.06
C SER A 64 4.48 9.92 -17.99
N ALA A 65 4.21 8.64 -17.72
CA ALA A 65 5.24 7.63 -17.59
C ALA A 65 5.87 7.28 -18.95
N LYS A 66 7.18 7.11 -18.95
CA LYS A 66 7.92 6.56 -20.08
C LYS A 66 8.27 5.11 -19.78
N ILE A 67 7.28 4.24 -19.94
CA ILE A 67 7.36 2.81 -19.66
C ILE A 67 6.94 2.02 -20.90
N GLU A 68 7.36 0.76 -20.98
CA GLU A 68 7.01 -0.12 -22.09
C GLU A 68 5.52 -0.47 -22.10
N ASP A 69 4.98 -0.76 -23.28
CA ASP A 69 3.56 -1.03 -23.48
C ASP A 69 3.04 -2.27 -22.71
N ASP A 70 3.94 -3.20 -22.36
CA ASP A 70 3.66 -4.41 -21.59
C ASP A 70 4.01 -4.30 -20.10
N SER A 71 4.24 -3.07 -19.60
CA SER A 71 4.60 -2.81 -18.20
C SER A 71 3.54 -3.29 -17.23
N LEU A 72 3.97 -3.90 -16.13
CA LEU A 72 3.10 -4.32 -15.03
C LEU A 72 2.31 -3.17 -14.39
N ALA A 73 2.77 -1.92 -14.55
CA ALA A 73 2.10 -0.73 -14.04
C ALA A 73 0.67 -0.59 -14.57
N TYR A 74 0.40 -0.99 -15.82
CA TYR A 74 -0.95 -0.97 -16.40
C TYR A 74 -1.88 -1.97 -15.71
N ILE A 75 -1.36 -3.17 -15.41
CA ILE A 75 -2.15 -4.23 -14.76
C ILE A 75 -2.45 -3.84 -13.31
N VAL A 76 -1.46 -3.34 -12.57
CA VAL A 76 -1.65 -2.90 -11.19
C VAL A 76 -2.62 -1.73 -11.13
N TYR A 77 -2.49 -0.73 -12.03
CA TYR A 77 -3.44 0.38 -12.14
C TYR A 77 -4.89 -0.10 -12.36
N MET A 78 -5.09 -1.04 -13.30
CA MET A 78 -6.43 -1.56 -13.58
C MET A 78 -6.98 -2.36 -12.39
N ALA A 79 -6.17 -3.22 -11.79
CA ALA A 79 -6.56 -4.03 -10.65
C ALA A 79 -6.95 -3.17 -9.44
N ASP A 80 -6.17 -2.16 -9.12
CA ASP A 80 -6.47 -1.19 -8.05
C ASP A 80 -7.79 -0.46 -8.31
N ASN A 81 -8.02 0.02 -9.55
CA ASN A 81 -9.28 0.69 -9.89
C ASN A 81 -10.50 -0.23 -9.77
N ILE A 82 -10.39 -1.50 -10.19
CA ILE A 82 -11.46 -2.49 -10.05
C ILE A 82 -11.76 -2.73 -8.57
N ALA A 83 -10.75 -3.02 -7.77
CA ALA A 83 -10.88 -3.26 -6.33
C ALA A 83 -11.49 -2.05 -5.61
N SER A 84 -10.93 -0.85 -5.84
CA SER A 84 -11.43 0.40 -5.26
C SER A 84 -12.85 0.75 -5.69
N SER A 85 -13.26 0.39 -6.91
CA SER A 85 -14.62 0.67 -7.39
C SER A 85 -15.68 -0.19 -6.68
N THR A 86 -15.33 -1.41 -6.32
CA THR A 86 -16.19 -2.31 -5.55
C THR A 86 -16.35 -1.78 -4.12
N ASP A 87 -15.26 -1.39 -3.50
CA ASP A 87 -15.25 -0.85 -2.13
C ASP A 87 -16.03 0.47 -1.99
N ARG A 88 -15.94 1.35 -3.00
CA ARG A 88 -16.67 2.64 -3.01
C ARG A 88 -18.19 2.51 -3.08
N ARG A 89 -18.73 1.40 -3.60
CA ARG A 89 -20.18 1.19 -3.69
C ARG A 89 -20.82 0.93 -2.32
N GLU A 90 -20.04 0.50 -1.35
CA GLU A 90 -20.51 0.19 0.00
C GLU A 90 -20.34 1.36 0.98
N LYS A 91 -19.55 2.38 0.62
CA LYS A 91 -19.35 3.57 1.47
C LYS A 91 -20.38 4.65 1.16
N MET A 92 -21.11 5.07 2.19
CA MET A 92 -21.99 6.25 2.13
C MET A 92 -21.14 7.51 1.80
N GLU A 93 -21.77 8.48 1.13
CA GLU A 93 -21.18 9.69 0.51
C GLU A 93 -20.32 10.60 1.44
N GLU A 94 -20.17 10.30 2.72
CA GLU A 94 -19.55 11.19 3.70
C GLU A 94 -18.05 10.93 3.96
N GLU A 95 -17.49 9.80 3.56
CA GLU A 95 -16.08 9.52 3.78
C GLU A 95 -15.22 9.90 2.56
N LYS A 96 -14.73 11.13 2.56
CA LYS A 96 -13.82 11.63 1.53
C LYS A 96 -12.36 11.44 1.94
N GLY A 97 -11.68 10.49 1.28
CA GLY A 97 -10.22 10.40 1.27
C GLY A 97 -9.64 9.41 2.27
N PHE A 98 -8.32 9.28 2.20
CA PHE A 98 -7.53 8.46 3.11
C PHE A 98 -7.26 9.27 4.39
N GLU A 99 -7.71 8.79 5.52
CA GLU A 99 -7.48 9.42 6.81
C GLU A 99 -6.18 8.90 7.43
N ILE A 100 -5.20 9.80 7.57
CA ILE A 100 -3.85 9.46 8.05
C ILE A 100 -3.86 9.11 9.54
N SER A 101 -4.67 9.82 10.31
CA SER A 101 -4.72 9.69 11.78
C SER A 101 -5.47 8.45 12.27
N THR A 102 -6.24 7.79 11.40
CA THR A 102 -6.99 6.60 11.79
C THR A 102 -6.07 5.43 12.11
N PRO A 103 -6.22 4.80 13.30
CA PRO A 103 -5.44 3.63 13.66
C PRO A 103 -5.60 2.48 12.67
N LEU A 104 -4.52 1.71 12.45
CA LEU A 104 -4.57 0.50 11.62
C LEU A 104 -5.23 -0.63 12.38
N GLU A 105 -6.49 -0.89 12.08
CA GLU A 105 -7.23 -2.01 12.65
C GLU A 105 -6.74 -3.35 12.12
N SER A 106 -6.73 -4.34 13.00
CA SER A 106 -6.40 -5.71 12.61
C SER A 106 -7.50 -6.31 11.77
N VAL A 107 -7.13 -6.98 10.68
CA VAL A 107 -8.04 -7.81 9.88
C VAL A 107 -8.75 -8.87 10.73
N PHE A 108 -8.14 -9.33 11.81
CA PHE A 108 -8.74 -10.29 12.73
C PHE A 108 -9.91 -9.72 13.54
N ASN A 109 -10.05 -8.39 13.63
CA ASN A 109 -11.23 -7.77 14.24
C ASN A 109 -12.51 -8.21 13.51
N ILE A 110 -12.49 -8.18 12.18
CA ILE A 110 -13.62 -8.61 11.34
C ILE A 110 -13.88 -10.10 11.50
N LEU A 111 -12.82 -10.92 11.48
CA LEU A 111 -12.93 -12.38 11.61
C LEU A 111 -13.45 -12.80 12.99
N ASN A 112 -13.21 -12.01 14.01
CA ASN A 112 -13.67 -12.26 15.39
C ASN A 112 -14.95 -11.48 15.74
N HIS A 113 -15.78 -11.14 14.75
CA HIS A 113 -17.05 -10.43 14.90
C HIS A 113 -16.98 -9.14 15.73
N ASN A 114 -15.82 -8.47 15.71
CA ASN A 114 -15.53 -7.23 16.46
C ASN A 114 -15.64 -7.37 17.99
N GLU A 115 -15.55 -8.56 18.55
CA GLU A 115 -15.57 -8.77 20.00
C GLU A 115 -14.33 -8.19 20.69
N GLN A 116 -13.21 -8.07 19.98
CA GLN A 116 -11.98 -7.44 20.46
C GLN A 116 -11.44 -6.52 19.38
N HIS A 117 -11.15 -5.27 19.74
CA HIS A 117 -10.48 -4.32 18.87
C HIS A 117 -8.97 -4.40 19.07
N MET A 118 -8.28 -4.85 18.04
CA MET A 118 -6.83 -4.97 17.98
C MET A 118 -6.29 -4.06 16.88
N TYR A 119 -5.11 -3.47 17.10
CA TYR A 119 -4.51 -2.49 16.22
C TYR A 119 -3.06 -2.87 15.91
N TYR A 120 -2.61 -2.56 14.70
CA TYR A 120 -1.21 -2.69 14.32
C TYR A 120 -0.47 -1.38 14.58
N LYS A 121 0.75 -1.50 15.10
CA LYS A 121 1.72 -0.42 15.11
C LYS A 121 2.52 -0.50 13.80
N PRO A 122 2.48 0.51 12.92
CA PRO A 122 3.39 0.57 11.79
C PRO A 122 4.83 0.64 12.28
N GLY A 123 5.69 -0.03 11.55
CA GLY A 123 7.13 -0.03 11.82
C GLY A 123 7.89 -0.33 10.54
N MET A 124 9.16 0.01 10.50
CA MET A 124 10.04 -0.37 9.40
C MET A 124 10.22 -1.89 9.40
N LEU A 125 10.21 -2.47 8.20
CA LEU A 125 10.57 -3.88 8.02
C LEU A 125 12.07 -4.05 8.27
N ASN A 126 12.40 -4.56 9.45
CA ASN A 126 13.75 -4.97 9.76
C ASN A 126 13.77 -6.51 9.80
N PRO A 127 14.63 -7.19 9.01
CA PRO A 127 14.72 -8.65 9.01
C PRO A 127 15.01 -9.26 10.38
N ASP A 128 15.65 -8.50 11.26
CA ASP A 128 15.99 -8.92 12.62
C ASP A 128 14.86 -8.68 13.63
N ASP A 129 13.85 -7.90 13.27
CA ASP A 129 12.66 -7.72 14.09
C ASP A 129 11.73 -8.92 13.93
N GLY A 130 11.22 -9.42 15.03
CA GLY A 130 10.22 -10.48 15.00
C GLY A 130 8.89 -10.02 14.37
N ILE A 131 7.98 -10.95 14.19
CA ILE A 131 6.64 -10.67 13.70
C ILE A 131 5.91 -9.77 14.71
N ASN A 132 5.44 -8.61 14.26
CA ASN A 132 4.61 -7.72 15.06
C ASN A 132 3.16 -8.19 15.03
N TYR A 133 2.63 -8.56 16.18
CA TYR A 133 1.23 -8.91 16.35
C TYR A 133 0.40 -7.68 16.73
N PRO A 134 -0.90 -7.65 16.36
CA PRO A 134 -1.78 -6.57 16.76
C PRO A 134 -1.97 -6.54 18.29
N THR A 135 -2.11 -5.36 18.85
CA THR A 135 -2.29 -5.13 20.29
C THR A 135 -3.62 -4.42 20.57
N LYS A 136 -4.03 -4.35 21.83
CA LYS A 136 -5.22 -3.58 22.25
C LYS A 136 -4.95 -2.08 22.33
N GLU A 137 -3.70 -1.69 22.25
CA GLU A 137 -3.29 -0.28 22.29
C GLU A 137 -3.70 0.41 20.98
N LYS A 138 -4.54 1.42 21.11
CA LYS A 138 -4.97 2.25 19.98
C LYS A 138 -3.92 3.31 19.72
N ILE A 139 -3.13 3.11 18.67
CA ILE A 139 -2.08 4.04 18.28
C ILE A 139 -2.68 5.03 17.28
N MET A 140 -2.72 6.30 17.67
CA MET A 140 -3.08 7.42 16.80
C MET A 140 -1.80 7.94 16.14
N PHE A 141 -1.91 8.32 14.88
CA PHE A 141 -0.82 8.95 14.13
C PHE A 141 -1.07 10.45 14.13
N ASP A 142 -0.10 11.20 14.62
CA ASP A 142 -0.13 12.66 14.64
C ASP A 142 0.28 13.24 13.29
#